data_858702510bb951a6330f508d154b83fb
#
_entry.id   858702510bb951a6330f508d154b83fb
#
_cell.length_a   1.000
_cell.length_b   1.000
_cell.length_c   1.000
_cell.angle_alpha   90.00
_cell.angle_beta   90.00
_cell.angle_gamma   90.00
#
_symmetry.space_group_name_H-M   'P 1'
#
loop_
_entity.id
_entity.type
_entity.pdbx_description
1 polymer ?
#
loop_
_entity_poly.entity_id
_entity_poly.type
_entity_poly.pdbx_seq_one_letter_code
_entity_poly.pdbx_strand_id
1 'polypeptide(L)' 'MSDEKKLNELKRDKSFWRRVSSVLWTKTGIIDRKYVDKQLSEIEAKIKEEKMK' A
#
# COMPACT_ATOMS: atom_id res chain seq x y z
N MET A 1 -9.93 3.91 -19.60
CA MET A 1 -8.62 4.48 -19.74
C MET A 1 -7.64 3.84 -18.79
N SER A 2 -6.39 3.81 -19.17
CA SER A 2 -5.37 3.10 -18.42
C SER A 2 -5.15 3.62 -17.01
N ASP A 3 -5.42 4.88 -16.80
CA ASP A 3 -5.16 5.53 -15.51
C ASP A 3 -6.08 5.02 -14.41
N GLU A 4 -7.32 4.76 -14.74
CA GLU A 4 -8.27 4.22 -13.77
C GLU A 4 -7.88 2.82 -13.33
N LYS A 5 -7.47 2.01 -14.27
CA LYS A 5 -7.06 0.64 -13.98
C LYS A 5 -5.83 0.63 -13.08
N LYS A 6 -4.87 1.49 -13.38
CA LYS A 6 -3.66 1.62 -12.59
C LYS A 6 -3.97 2.10 -11.17
N LEU A 7 -4.85 3.06 -11.07
CA LEU A 7 -5.26 3.59 -9.78
C LEU A 7 -5.95 2.52 -8.94
N ASN A 8 -6.81 1.73 -9.56
CA ASN A 8 -7.47 0.64 -8.86
C ASN A 8 -6.50 -0.41 -8.36
N GLU A 9 -5.49 -0.72 -9.14
CA GLU A 9 -4.45 -1.66 -8.72
C GLU A 9 -3.67 -1.13 -7.53
N LEU A 10 -3.35 0.15 -7.55
CA LEU A 10 -2.63 0.78 -6.45
C LEU A 10 -3.47 0.79 -5.18
N LYS A 11 -4.75 1.04 -5.31
CA LYS A 11 -5.65 1.00 -4.17
C LYS A 11 -5.75 -0.40 -3.57
N ARG A 12 -5.73 -1.42 -4.42
CA ARG A 12 -5.74 -2.81 -3.98
C ARG A 12 -4.47 -3.15 -3.23
N ASP A 13 -3.34 -2.71 -3.76
CA ASP A 13 -2.06 -2.94 -3.10
C ASP A 13 -2.02 -2.26 -1.74
N LYS A 14 -2.54 -1.05 -1.66
CA LYS A 14 -2.60 -0.34 -0.40
C LYS A 14 -3.42 -1.12 0.63
N SER A 15 -4.56 -1.61 0.22
CA SER A 15 -5.42 -2.40 1.08
C SER A 15 -4.72 -3.68 1.54
N PHE A 16 -4.03 -4.33 0.62
CA PHE A 16 -3.29 -5.54 0.91
C PHE A 16 -2.21 -5.29 1.98
N TRP A 17 -1.43 -4.25 1.79
CA TRP A 17 -0.35 -3.94 2.73
C TRP A 17 -0.87 -3.51 4.10
N ARG A 18 -1.98 -2.82 4.13
CA ARG A 18 -2.60 -2.45 5.40
C ARG A 18 -3.06 -3.69 6.15
N ARG A 19 -3.61 -4.64 5.42
CA ARG A 19 -4.07 -5.90 6.00
C ARG A 19 -2.89 -6.72 6.51
N VAL A 20 -1.84 -6.80 5.71
CA VAL A 20 -0.63 -7.52 6.09
C VAL A 20 -0.04 -6.92 7.36
N SER A 21 0.03 -5.62 7.43
CA SER A 21 0.54 -4.93 8.59
C SER A 21 -0.25 -5.29 9.84
N SER A 22 -1.57 -5.31 9.73
CA SER A 22 -2.44 -5.63 10.86
C SER A 22 -2.28 -7.07 11.31
N VAL A 23 -2.26 -7.99 10.36
CA VAL A 23 -2.14 -9.43 10.68
C VAL A 23 -0.79 -9.74 11.28
N LEU A 24 0.26 -9.26 10.68
CA LEU A 24 1.61 -9.53 11.17
C LEU A 24 1.84 -8.90 12.53
N TRP A 25 1.26 -7.74 12.75
CA TRP A 25 1.37 -7.06 14.03
C TRP A 25 0.80 -7.90 15.17
N THR A 26 -0.29 -8.61 14.90
CA THR A 26 -0.93 -9.43 15.93
C THR A 26 -0.29 -10.79 16.13
N LYS A 27 0.27 -11.36 15.08
CA LYS A 27 0.78 -12.73 15.16
C LYS A 27 2.22 -12.84 15.60
N THR A 28 3.09 -12.07 15.02
CA THR A 28 4.52 -12.24 15.30
C THR A 28 5.13 -11.11 16.10
N GLY A 29 4.53 -9.96 16.04
CA GLY A 29 5.08 -8.79 16.71
C GLY A 29 6.44 -8.39 16.20
N ILE A 30 6.95 -9.13 15.23
CA ILE A 30 8.27 -8.88 14.67
C ILE A 30 8.14 -8.55 13.21
N ILE A 31 7.26 -7.66 12.91
CA ILE A 31 7.24 -7.28 11.54
C ILE A 31 8.25 -6.22 11.35
N ASP A 32 8.83 -6.29 10.20
CA ASP A 32 9.63 -5.18 9.76
C ASP A 32 8.65 -4.06 9.42
N ARG A 33 8.23 -3.40 10.46
CA ARG A 33 7.29 -2.31 10.37
C ARG A 33 7.78 -1.25 9.39
N LYS A 34 9.09 -1.06 9.39
CA LYS A 34 9.71 -0.10 8.49
C LYS A 34 9.50 -0.48 7.03
N TYR A 35 9.59 -1.76 6.75
CA TYR A 35 9.39 -2.23 5.39
C TYR A 35 7.95 -2.01 4.93
N VAL A 36 7.00 -2.37 5.78
CA VAL A 36 5.58 -2.20 5.46
C VAL A 36 5.24 -0.72 5.30
N ASP A 37 5.72 0.10 6.21
CA ASP A 37 5.50 1.54 6.13
C ASP A 37 6.08 2.12 4.85
N LYS A 38 7.25 1.64 4.46
CA LYS A 38 7.90 2.09 3.24
C LYS A 38 7.04 1.74 2.03
N GLN A 39 6.53 0.52 1.98
CA GLN A 39 5.68 0.09 0.87
C GLN A 39 4.39 0.91 0.80
N LEU A 40 3.76 1.13 1.93
CA LEU A 40 2.56 1.94 1.98
C LEU A 40 2.83 3.37 1.53
N SER A 41 3.92 3.93 1.99
CA SER A 41 4.29 5.29 1.62
C SER A 41 4.52 5.41 0.11
N GLU A 42 5.20 4.46 -0.47
CA GLU A 42 5.44 4.44 -1.92
C GLU A 42 4.15 4.30 -2.70
N ILE A 43 3.26 3.45 -2.24
CA ILE A 43 1.97 3.24 -2.90
C ILE A 43 1.13 4.51 -2.82
N GLU A 44 1.09 5.13 -1.67
CA GLU A 44 0.36 6.38 -1.51
C GLU A 44 0.89 7.48 -2.41
N ALA A 45 2.21 7.55 -2.53
CA ALA A 45 2.83 8.54 -3.41
C ALA A 45 2.44 8.29 -4.86
N LYS A 46 2.40 7.02 -5.26
CA LYS A 46 1.99 6.67 -6.62
C LYS A 46 0.54 6.99 -6.88
N ILE A 47 -0.32 6.72 -5.90
CA ILE A 47 -1.73 7.06 -6.02
C ILE A 47 -1.91 8.56 -6.20
N LYS A 48 -1.22 9.32 -5.39
CA LYS A 48 -1.27 10.76 -5.46
C LYS A 48 -0.80 11.27 -6.82
N GLU A 49 0.26 10.69 -7.32
CA GLU A 49 0.81 11.04 -8.62
C GLU A 49 -0.19 10.75 -9.74
N GLU A 50 -0.83 9.60 -9.69
CA GLU A 50 -1.82 9.24 -10.69
C GLU A 50 -3.04 10.16 -10.64
N LYS A 51 -3.44 10.57 -9.46
CA LYS A 51 -4.57 11.49 -9.31
C LYS A 51 -4.27 12.87 -9.86
N MET A 52 -3.02 13.26 -9.82
CA MET A 52 -2.61 14.57 -10.31
C MET A 52 -2.47 14.63 -11.82
N LYS A 53 -2.44 13.50 -12.48
CA LYS A 53 -2.42 13.47 -13.94
C LYS A 53 -3.81 13.67 -14.47
#